data_ce4e947edb68ddeec7f117b942521bf0
#
_entry.id   ce4e947edb68ddeec7f117b942521bf0
#
_cell.length_a   1.000
_cell.length_b   1.000
_cell.length_c   1.000
_cell.angle_alpha   90.00
_cell.angle_beta   90.00
_cell.angle_gamma   90.00
#
_symmetry.space_group_name_H-M   'P 1'
#
loop_
_entity.id
_entity.type
_entity.pdbx_description
1 polymer ?
#
loop_
_entity_poly.entity_id
_entity_poly.type
_entity_poly.pdbx_seq_one_letter_code
_entity_poly.pdbx_strand_id
1 'polypeptide(L)'
;PDQSSAASDVYKRQILNADNPDGKFKIFQERVNGLEYSISHFKDKWYITTNKDGATNFKLMSCPENNTNSKNWKEYVPHRDDVLLEGVEVFNDFLVLTERENGLRRVDIRPWSGKGRHYINFEEEAYSLYSSANPEMNTSKFRYSYSSMTTPNSVVEYDMISKDMKVLKETEVLGGKFDKNNYQSKRVWAEARDGKKVPVSLVYRKDMFNEGQNPLLLYGYGSYGITNNASLSSVRLSLLDRGFVYAIAHIRGSQYLG
;
A
#
# COMPACT_ATOMS: atom_id res chain seq x y z
N PRO A 1 -9.79 19.97 4.56
CA PRO A 1 -10.56 18.75 4.80
C PRO A 1 -10.51 17.91 3.55
N ASP A 2 -10.05 16.71 3.70
CA ASP A 2 -9.93 15.75 2.61
C ASP A 2 -11.34 15.37 2.11
N GLN A 3 -11.61 15.56 0.83
CA GLN A 3 -12.90 15.19 0.25
C GLN A 3 -13.15 13.67 0.29
N SER A 4 -12.09 12.84 0.35
CA SER A 4 -12.21 11.40 0.47
C SER A 4 -12.66 10.95 1.85
N SER A 5 -12.20 11.60 2.91
CA SER A 5 -12.66 11.33 4.27
C SER A 5 -14.09 11.81 4.50
N ALA A 6 -14.49 12.95 3.91
CA ALA A 6 -15.87 13.40 3.92
C ALA A 6 -16.83 12.43 3.23
N ALA A 7 -16.37 11.70 2.20
CA ALA A 7 -17.19 10.69 1.52
C ALA A 7 -17.43 9.45 2.40
N SER A 8 -16.47 9.00 3.18
CA SER A 8 -16.65 7.86 4.10
C SER A 8 -17.60 8.19 5.25
N ASP A 9 -17.64 9.42 5.69
CA ASP A 9 -18.62 9.91 6.67
C ASP A 9 -20.04 10.04 6.10
N VAL A 10 -20.18 10.18 4.79
CA VAL A 10 -21.49 10.37 4.13
C VAL A 10 -22.17 9.04 3.84
N TYR A 11 -21.41 7.99 3.53
CA TYR A 11 -21.96 6.70 3.09
C TYR A 11 -21.89 5.66 4.19
N LYS A 12 -23.06 5.15 4.59
CA LYS A 12 -23.17 3.98 5.47
C LYS A 12 -22.72 2.72 4.71
N ARG A 13 -21.98 1.85 5.36
CA ARG A 13 -21.76 0.49 4.86
C ARG A 13 -23.00 -0.36 5.13
N GLN A 14 -23.46 -1.09 4.12
CA GLN A 14 -24.57 -2.01 4.20
C GLN A 14 -24.08 -3.41 3.87
N ILE A 15 -24.73 -4.39 4.48
CA ILE A 15 -24.48 -5.82 4.27
C ILE A 15 -25.75 -6.51 3.80
N LEU A 16 -25.59 -7.51 2.95
CA LEU A 16 -26.65 -8.39 2.48
C LEU A 16 -26.15 -9.83 2.57
N ASN A 17 -27.02 -10.74 3.00
CA ASN A 17 -26.69 -12.16 2.97
C ASN A 17 -26.60 -12.65 1.52
N ALA A 18 -25.48 -13.22 1.13
CA ALA A 18 -25.23 -13.72 -0.21
C ALA A 18 -26.17 -14.91 -0.59
N ASP A 19 -26.60 -15.69 0.40
CA ASP A 19 -27.56 -16.79 0.20
C ASP A 19 -29.00 -16.30 -0.02
N ASN A 20 -29.25 -15.01 0.23
CA ASN A 20 -30.55 -14.36 0.00
C ASN A 20 -30.36 -13.02 -0.72
N PRO A 21 -30.03 -13.03 -2.02
CA PRO A 21 -29.72 -11.81 -2.78
C PRO A 21 -30.92 -10.87 -2.95
N ASP A 22 -32.14 -11.39 -2.82
CA ASP A 22 -33.38 -10.59 -2.87
C ASP A 22 -33.76 -10.02 -1.47
N GLY A 23 -32.93 -10.24 -0.48
CA GLY A 23 -33.10 -9.76 0.87
C GLY A 23 -32.95 -8.24 0.98
N LYS A 24 -33.15 -7.72 2.20
CA LYS A 24 -32.98 -6.29 2.46
C LYS A 24 -31.56 -5.99 2.96
N PHE A 25 -30.94 -4.96 2.41
CA PHE A 25 -29.69 -4.42 2.94
C PHE A 25 -29.87 -3.98 4.40
N LYS A 26 -28.91 -4.35 5.23
CA LYS A 26 -28.82 -3.93 6.63
C LYS A 26 -27.64 -3.00 6.82
N ILE A 27 -27.82 -1.95 7.60
CA ILE A 27 -26.72 -1.05 7.97
C ILE A 27 -25.78 -1.81 8.90
N PHE A 28 -24.48 -1.81 8.56
CA PHE A 28 -23.44 -2.44 9.37
C PHE A 28 -23.20 -1.66 10.67
N GLN A 29 -23.01 -0.36 10.56
CA GLN A 29 -22.83 0.57 11.66
C GLN A 29 -23.52 1.89 11.29
N GLU A 30 -24.30 2.44 12.20
CA GLU A 30 -24.89 3.76 12.02
C GLU A 30 -23.81 4.83 11.88
N ARG A 31 -24.15 5.88 11.14
CA ARG A 31 -23.23 6.98 10.90
C ARG A 31 -22.82 7.66 12.20
N VAL A 32 -21.51 7.81 12.38
CA VAL A 32 -20.90 8.60 13.44
C VAL A 32 -19.96 9.61 12.76
N ASN A 33 -20.07 10.88 13.09
CA ASN A 33 -19.21 11.90 12.49
C ASN A 33 -17.74 11.65 12.82
N GLY A 34 -16.85 11.71 11.80
CA GLY A 34 -15.43 11.45 11.94
C GLY A 34 -15.05 9.95 12.04
N LEU A 35 -16.00 9.05 12.09
CA LEU A 35 -15.72 7.61 12.11
C LEU A 35 -15.61 7.07 10.68
N GLU A 36 -14.39 6.69 10.31
CA GLU A 36 -14.06 6.01 9.06
C GLU A 36 -13.88 4.51 9.31
N TYR A 37 -14.40 3.70 8.40
CA TYR A 37 -14.19 2.25 8.51
C TYR A 37 -14.42 1.51 7.18
N SER A 38 -13.72 0.39 7.02
CA SER A 38 -13.98 -0.62 5.99
C SER A 38 -14.12 -1.99 6.65
N ILE A 39 -14.80 -2.92 5.96
CA ILE A 39 -15.14 -4.22 6.54
C ILE A 39 -14.72 -5.36 5.60
N SER A 40 -14.25 -6.45 6.20
CA SER A 40 -14.00 -7.74 5.54
C SER A 40 -14.67 -8.83 6.36
N HIS A 41 -15.47 -9.69 5.73
CA HIS A 41 -16.12 -10.81 6.40
C HIS A 41 -15.26 -12.06 6.33
N PHE A 42 -15.15 -12.78 7.44
CA PHE A 42 -14.51 -14.09 7.46
C PHE A 42 -15.09 -14.98 8.57
N LYS A 43 -15.66 -16.12 8.17
CA LYS A 43 -16.34 -17.06 9.07
C LYS A 43 -17.45 -16.36 9.85
N ASP A 44 -17.37 -16.40 11.17
CA ASP A 44 -18.34 -15.84 12.13
C ASP A 44 -18.04 -14.40 12.56
N LYS A 45 -17.11 -13.71 11.86
CA LYS A 45 -16.59 -12.39 12.27
C LYS A 45 -16.47 -11.41 11.12
N TRP A 46 -16.54 -10.15 11.49
CA TRP A 46 -16.11 -9.03 10.69
C TRP A 46 -14.76 -8.53 11.19
N TYR A 47 -13.89 -8.19 10.25
CA TYR A 47 -12.64 -7.48 10.48
C TYR A 47 -12.80 -6.06 9.95
N ILE A 48 -12.53 -5.07 10.81
CA ILE A 48 -12.89 -3.69 10.58
C ILE A 48 -11.61 -2.84 10.66
N THR A 49 -11.18 -2.30 9.52
CA THR A 49 -10.16 -1.25 9.50
C THR A 49 -10.83 0.07 9.86
N THR A 50 -10.33 0.79 10.86
CA THR A 50 -11.00 2.00 11.37
C THR A 50 -10.05 2.97 12.05
N ASN A 51 -10.42 4.27 12.02
CA ASN A 51 -9.79 5.33 12.79
C ASN A 51 -10.41 5.53 14.19
N LYS A 52 -11.24 4.60 14.63
CA LYS A 52 -11.94 4.66 15.93
C LYS A 52 -10.96 4.93 17.09
N ASP A 53 -11.41 5.73 18.06
CA ASP A 53 -10.66 6.11 19.27
C ASP A 53 -9.35 6.84 18.95
N GLY A 54 -9.34 7.67 17.89
CA GLY A 54 -8.20 8.51 17.52
C GLY A 54 -7.07 7.79 16.77
N ALA A 55 -7.34 6.61 16.21
CA ALA A 55 -6.38 5.84 15.42
C ALA A 55 -6.15 6.49 14.05
N THR A 56 -5.36 7.56 13.96
CA THR A 56 -5.12 8.36 12.75
C THR A 56 -4.53 7.55 11.60
N ASN A 57 -3.69 6.55 11.91
CA ASN A 57 -3.11 5.62 10.95
C ASN A 57 -3.89 4.30 10.88
N PHE A 58 -5.15 4.32 11.27
CA PHE A 58 -6.06 3.18 11.34
C PHE A 58 -5.57 2.04 12.23
N LYS A 59 -6.48 1.21 12.62
CA LYS A 59 -6.28 -0.06 13.34
C LYS A 59 -7.23 -1.11 12.80
N LEU A 60 -6.95 -2.38 13.10
CA LEU A 60 -7.86 -3.47 12.79
C LEU A 60 -8.61 -3.87 14.03
N MET A 61 -9.92 -3.84 13.96
CA MET A 61 -10.82 -4.35 14.97
C MET A 61 -11.60 -5.56 14.45
N SER A 62 -12.26 -6.29 15.31
CA SER A 62 -13.14 -7.39 14.94
C SER A 62 -14.42 -7.38 15.79
N CYS A 63 -15.50 -7.89 15.22
CA CYS A 63 -16.75 -8.15 15.96
C CYS A 63 -17.43 -9.43 15.45
N PRO A 64 -18.33 -10.02 16.25
CA PRO A 64 -19.15 -11.13 15.81
C PRO A 64 -20.05 -10.73 14.62
N GLU A 65 -20.33 -11.68 13.73
CA GLU A 65 -21.14 -11.47 12.53
C GLU A 65 -22.50 -10.80 12.84
N ASN A 66 -23.15 -11.25 13.89
CA ASN A 66 -24.49 -10.78 14.27
C ASN A 66 -24.50 -9.55 15.19
N ASN A 67 -23.34 -8.96 15.48
CA ASN A 67 -23.23 -7.86 16.43
C ASN A 67 -22.27 -6.77 15.94
N THR A 68 -22.70 -6.07 14.90
CA THR A 68 -21.87 -5.16 14.09
C THR A 68 -21.68 -3.76 14.66
N ASN A 69 -22.47 -3.40 15.71
CA ASN A 69 -22.37 -2.07 16.31
C ASN A 69 -20.96 -1.79 16.86
N SER A 70 -20.46 -0.58 16.67
CA SER A 70 -19.09 -0.16 17.04
C SER A 70 -18.76 -0.31 18.53
N LYS A 71 -19.75 -0.45 19.41
CA LYS A 71 -19.57 -0.77 20.84
C LYS A 71 -19.01 -2.19 21.05
N ASN A 72 -19.22 -3.08 20.08
CA ASN A 72 -18.81 -4.48 20.15
C ASN A 72 -17.50 -4.75 19.40
N TRP A 73 -16.90 -3.73 18.78
CA TRP A 73 -15.64 -3.88 18.09
C TRP A 73 -14.51 -4.04 19.11
N LYS A 74 -13.78 -5.13 19.00
CA LYS A 74 -12.60 -5.44 19.82
C LYS A 74 -11.35 -5.25 18.99
N GLU A 75 -10.33 -4.68 19.58
CA GLU A 75 -9.03 -4.48 18.93
C GLU A 75 -8.43 -5.84 18.56
N TYR A 76 -7.97 -5.95 17.30
CA TYR A 76 -7.32 -7.14 16.76
C TYR A 76 -5.86 -6.86 16.39
N VAL A 77 -5.61 -5.73 15.72
CA VAL A 77 -4.28 -5.16 15.51
C VAL A 77 -4.32 -3.71 15.99
N PRO A 78 -3.51 -3.34 16.99
CA PRO A 78 -3.54 -1.99 17.56
C PRO A 78 -3.07 -0.93 16.58
N HIS A 79 -3.46 0.31 16.83
CA HIS A 79 -2.93 1.48 16.16
C HIS A 79 -1.43 1.61 16.39
N ARG A 80 -0.71 2.10 15.37
CA ARG A 80 0.71 2.45 15.43
C ARG A 80 0.90 3.81 14.77
N ASP A 81 1.58 4.71 15.48
CA ASP A 81 1.81 6.08 14.98
C ASP A 81 2.72 6.15 13.76
N ASP A 82 3.58 5.15 13.58
CA ASP A 82 4.59 5.04 12.53
C ASP A 82 4.19 4.12 11.37
N VAL A 83 3.01 3.48 11.46
CA VAL A 83 2.52 2.53 10.44
C VAL A 83 1.08 2.79 10.09
N LEU A 84 0.84 3.17 8.84
CA LEU A 84 -0.49 3.31 8.26
C LEU A 84 -1.03 1.95 7.79
N LEU A 85 -2.17 1.51 8.31
CA LEU A 85 -2.87 0.33 7.81
C LEU A 85 -3.73 0.70 6.59
N GLU A 86 -3.29 0.29 5.40
CA GLU A 86 -3.94 0.65 4.13
C GLU A 86 -4.93 -0.42 3.63
N GLY A 87 -4.70 -1.69 3.92
CA GLY A 87 -5.54 -2.76 3.37
C GLY A 87 -5.57 -4.03 4.21
N VAL A 88 -6.65 -4.77 4.06
CA VAL A 88 -6.88 -6.07 4.72
C VAL A 88 -7.48 -7.03 3.72
N GLU A 89 -6.84 -8.17 3.54
CA GLU A 89 -7.36 -9.28 2.73
C GLU A 89 -7.41 -10.56 3.58
N VAL A 90 -8.46 -11.34 3.37
CA VAL A 90 -8.71 -12.56 4.14
C VAL A 90 -8.65 -13.79 3.23
N PHE A 91 -7.92 -14.80 3.68
CA PHE A 91 -7.81 -16.13 3.08
C PHE A 91 -8.20 -17.17 4.12
N ASN A 92 -8.50 -18.39 3.70
CA ASN A 92 -8.90 -19.45 4.63
C ASN A 92 -7.88 -19.70 5.74
N ASP A 93 -6.57 -19.59 5.42
CA ASP A 93 -5.50 -19.86 6.37
C ASP A 93 -4.71 -18.60 6.78
N PHE A 94 -4.96 -17.45 6.11
CA PHE A 94 -4.15 -16.25 6.30
C PHE A 94 -5.00 -14.98 6.39
N LEU A 95 -4.53 -14.05 7.18
CA LEU A 95 -4.87 -12.63 7.13
C LEU A 95 -3.66 -11.90 6.52
N VAL A 96 -3.89 -11.12 5.48
CA VAL A 96 -2.86 -10.31 4.82
C VAL A 96 -3.15 -8.84 5.07
N LEU A 97 -2.17 -8.14 5.63
CA LEU A 97 -2.27 -6.70 5.85
C LEU A 97 -1.33 -5.97 4.90
N THR A 98 -1.85 -4.96 4.21
CA THR A 98 -1.04 -3.99 3.50
C THR A 98 -0.84 -2.79 4.42
N GLU A 99 0.40 -2.53 4.76
CA GLU A 99 0.82 -1.48 5.68
C GLU A 99 1.77 -0.52 4.99
N ARG A 100 1.84 0.72 5.45
CA ARG A 100 2.87 1.67 5.03
C ARG A 100 3.70 2.09 6.24
N GLU A 101 4.98 1.87 6.16
CA GLU A 101 5.96 2.26 7.18
C GLU A 101 7.12 3.01 6.51
N ASN A 102 7.52 4.13 7.08
CA ASN A 102 8.57 4.99 6.50
C ASN A 102 8.32 5.33 5.01
N GLY A 103 7.06 5.41 4.58
CA GLY A 103 6.66 5.72 3.21
C GLY A 103 6.66 4.54 2.23
N LEU A 104 7.07 3.36 2.63
CA LEU A 104 7.07 2.17 1.78
C LEU A 104 5.95 1.20 2.20
N ARG A 105 5.25 0.68 1.21
CA ARG A 105 4.27 -0.37 1.47
C ARG A 105 4.94 -1.68 1.84
N ARG A 106 4.38 -2.33 2.83
CA ARG A 106 4.79 -3.65 3.31
C ARG A 106 3.59 -4.57 3.30
N VAL A 107 3.83 -5.86 3.12
CA VAL A 107 2.80 -6.90 3.21
C VAL A 107 3.12 -7.79 4.40
N ASP A 108 2.23 -7.80 5.37
CA ASP A 108 2.31 -8.60 6.59
C ASP A 108 1.41 -9.83 6.45
N ILE A 109 2.01 -10.99 6.33
CA ILE A 109 1.34 -12.29 6.22
C ILE A 109 1.16 -12.87 7.61
N ARG A 110 -0.08 -13.08 8.00
CA ARG A 110 -0.47 -13.57 9.33
C ARG A 110 -1.29 -14.86 9.22
N PRO A 111 -0.67 -16.04 9.43
CA PRO A 111 -1.45 -17.26 9.54
C PRO A 111 -2.44 -17.19 10.72
N TRP A 112 -3.68 -17.66 10.52
CA TRP A 112 -4.68 -17.73 11.60
C TRP A 112 -4.26 -18.63 12.77
N SER A 113 -3.31 -19.54 12.54
CA SER A 113 -2.70 -20.36 13.59
C SER A 113 -1.87 -19.56 14.60
N GLY A 114 -1.56 -18.31 14.30
CA GLY A 114 -0.70 -17.42 15.09
C GLY A 114 0.79 -17.72 14.98
N LYS A 115 1.20 -18.75 14.21
CA LYS A 115 2.61 -19.11 14.00
C LYS A 115 3.05 -18.81 12.58
N GLY A 116 4.31 -18.37 12.39
CA GLY A 116 4.88 -18.14 11.07
C GLY A 116 4.53 -16.80 10.43
N ARG A 117 4.08 -15.81 11.24
CA ARG A 117 3.93 -14.43 10.77
C ARG A 117 5.23 -13.92 10.16
N HIS A 118 5.13 -13.25 9.02
CA HIS A 118 6.29 -12.66 8.35
C HIS A 118 5.87 -11.52 7.41
N TYR A 119 6.85 -10.70 7.04
CA TYR A 119 6.70 -9.69 5.97
C TYR A 119 7.29 -10.23 4.67
N ILE A 120 6.71 -9.81 3.55
CA ILE A 120 7.37 -9.99 2.24
C ILE A 120 8.55 -9.02 2.16
N ASN A 121 9.73 -9.53 1.82
CA ASN A 121 10.94 -8.72 1.69
C ASN A 121 11.11 -8.21 0.26
N PHE A 122 11.50 -6.94 0.13
CA PHE A 122 11.84 -6.28 -1.12
C PHE A 122 13.27 -5.72 -1.00
N GLU A 123 14.07 -5.96 -2.04
CA GLU A 123 15.51 -5.57 -2.03
C GLU A 123 15.73 -4.09 -2.38
N GLU A 124 14.81 -3.50 -3.16
CA GLU A 124 14.97 -2.12 -3.63
C GLU A 124 14.55 -1.10 -2.56
N GLU A 125 15.33 -0.02 -2.44
CA GLU A 125 15.11 1.03 -1.44
C GLU A 125 13.88 1.91 -1.73
N ALA A 126 13.43 1.94 -2.99
CA ALA A 126 12.30 2.73 -3.44
C ALA A 126 11.48 1.95 -4.45
N TYR A 127 10.26 1.60 -4.07
CA TYR A 127 9.34 0.80 -4.90
C TYR A 127 7.89 1.21 -4.68
N SER A 128 7.03 0.72 -5.54
CA SER A 128 5.58 0.73 -5.37
C SER A 128 5.02 -0.68 -5.39
N LEU A 129 4.05 -0.91 -4.53
CA LEU A 129 3.39 -2.20 -4.35
C LEU A 129 1.89 -1.97 -4.22
N TYR A 130 1.11 -2.81 -4.87
CA TYR A 130 -0.35 -2.82 -4.74
C TYR A 130 -0.84 -4.26 -4.74
N SER A 131 -1.75 -4.58 -3.85
CA SER A 131 -2.46 -5.85 -3.95
C SER A 131 -3.17 -5.95 -5.30
N SER A 132 -3.06 -7.11 -5.94
CA SER A 132 -3.83 -7.44 -7.14
C SER A 132 -5.16 -8.10 -6.77
N ALA A 133 -5.95 -8.50 -7.76
CA ALA A 133 -7.16 -9.27 -7.50
C ALA A 133 -6.80 -10.66 -6.92
N ASN A 134 -7.29 -10.95 -5.71
CA ASN A 134 -7.14 -12.21 -4.99
C ASN A 134 -8.53 -12.80 -4.65
N PRO A 135 -9.35 -13.20 -5.66
CA PRO A 135 -10.72 -13.62 -5.42
C PRO A 135 -10.85 -14.99 -4.75
N GLU A 136 -9.80 -15.83 -4.86
CA GLU A 136 -9.79 -17.18 -4.31
C GLU A 136 -9.33 -17.14 -2.85
N MET A 137 -10.20 -17.52 -1.93
CA MET A 137 -9.86 -17.56 -0.51
C MET A 137 -9.15 -18.86 -0.10
N ASN A 138 -9.39 -19.95 -0.82
CA ASN A 138 -8.79 -21.26 -0.53
C ASN A 138 -7.48 -21.45 -1.28
N THR A 139 -6.52 -20.61 -0.98
CA THR A 139 -5.20 -20.63 -1.62
C THR A 139 -4.10 -20.14 -0.66
N SER A 140 -2.86 -20.60 -0.88
CA SER A 140 -1.66 -20.03 -0.26
C SER A 140 -1.03 -18.92 -1.11
N LYS A 141 -1.61 -18.61 -2.28
CA LYS A 141 -1.03 -17.65 -3.23
C LYS A 141 -1.62 -16.26 -3.00
N PHE A 142 -0.74 -15.29 -2.78
CA PHE A 142 -1.05 -13.88 -2.73
C PHE A 142 -0.47 -13.19 -3.95
N ARG A 143 -1.29 -12.48 -4.71
CA ARG A 143 -0.85 -11.74 -5.90
C ARG A 143 -0.81 -10.25 -5.62
N TYR A 144 0.26 -9.62 -6.10
CA TYR A 144 0.44 -8.18 -6.04
C TYR A 144 1.12 -7.65 -7.30
N SER A 145 0.95 -6.37 -7.57
CA SER A 145 1.74 -5.66 -8.57
C SER A 145 2.92 -4.98 -7.88
N TYR A 146 4.08 -5.05 -8.51
CA TYR A 146 5.31 -4.46 -8.04
C TYR A 146 5.97 -3.65 -9.15
N SER A 147 6.52 -2.52 -8.81
CA SER A 147 7.40 -1.73 -9.69
C SER A 147 8.37 -0.94 -8.83
N SER A 148 9.55 -0.63 -9.36
CA SER A 148 10.45 0.35 -8.78
C SER A 148 10.81 1.41 -9.82
N MET A 149 11.71 2.31 -9.51
CA MET A 149 12.19 3.27 -10.51
C MET A 149 13.07 2.62 -11.59
N THR A 150 13.51 1.36 -11.36
CA THR A 150 14.37 0.58 -12.27
C THR A 150 13.73 -0.73 -12.73
N THR A 151 12.66 -1.19 -12.07
CA THR A 151 11.95 -2.44 -12.39
C THR A 151 10.59 -2.13 -13.00
N PRO A 152 10.27 -2.68 -14.21
CA PRO A 152 8.97 -2.53 -14.85
C PRO A 152 7.82 -3.05 -13.97
N ASN A 153 6.60 -2.56 -14.24
CA ASN A 153 5.44 -3.06 -13.53
C ASN A 153 5.25 -4.55 -13.78
N SER A 154 5.27 -5.31 -12.70
CA SER A 154 5.23 -6.76 -12.69
C SER A 154 4.07 -7.27 -11.83
N VAL A 155 3.38 -8.30 -12.29
CA VAL A 155 2.45 -9.09 -11.47
C VAL A 155 3.22 -10.24 -10.86
N VAL A 156 3.25 -10.29 -9.55
CA VAL A 156 3.99 -11.28 -8.77
C VAL A 156 3.01 -12.13 -7.98
N GLU A 157 3.22 -13.42 -7.98
CA GLU A 157 2.55 -14.40 -7.12
C GLU A 157 3.53 -14.84 -6.02
N TYR A 158 3.11 -14.68 -4.78
CA TYR A 158 3.84 -15.05 -3.58
C TYR A 158 3.16 -16.21 -2.87
N ASP A 159 3.89 -17.28 -2.59
CA ASP A 159 3.38 -18.37 -1.77
C ASP A 159 3.57 -18.02 -0.28
N MET A 160 2.49 -17.85 0.45
CA MET A 160 2.48 -17.46 1.86
C MET A 160 3.03 -18.56 2.80
N ILE A 161 3.16 -19.80 2.31
CA ILE A 161 3.72 -20.95 3.07
C ILE A 161 5.21 -21.10 2.78
N SER A 162 5.59 -21.33 1.51
CA SER A 162 6.98 -21.57 1.12
C SER A 162 7.82 -20.29 1.06
N LYS A 163 7.16 -19.12 0.92
CA LYS A 163 7.75 -17.79 0.72
C LYS A 163 8.40 -17.60 -0.65
N ASP A 164 8.10 -18.48 -1.59
CA ASP A 164 8.58 -18.38 -2.97
C ASP A 164 7.85 -17.27 -3.71
N MET A 165 8.58 -16.55 -4.56
CA MET A 165 8.05 -15.52 -5.45
C MET A 165 8.16 -15.96 -6.90
N LYS A 166 7.10 -15.74 -7.68
CA LYS A 166 7.07 -15.98 -9.12
C LYS A 166 6.52 -14.75 -9.84
N VAL A 167 7.31 -14.20 -10.75
CA VAL A 167 6.82 -13.17 -11.67
C VAL A 167 5.94 -13.85 -12.71
N LEU A 168 4.66 -13.49 -12.74
CA LEU A 168 3.67 -14.01 -13.69
C LEU A 168 3.69 -13.22 -14.99
N LYS A 169 3.89 -11.89 -14.87
CA LYS A 169 3.93 -10.97 -16.01
C LYS A 169 4.78 -9.77 -15.66
N GLU A 170 5.60 -9.35 -16.57
CA GLU A 170 6.32 -8.08 -16.51
C GLU A 170 5.97 -7.24 -17.75
N THR A 171 5.77 -5.93 -17.54
CA THR A 171 5.47 -5.01 -18.64
C THR A 171 6.72 -4.79 -19.48
N GLU A 172 6.63 -5.03 -20.77
CA GLU A 172 7.72 -4.78 -21.72
C GLU A 172 7.98 -3.26 -21.85
N VAL A 173 9.24 -2.88 -21.83
CA VAL A 173 9.67 -1.51 -22.12
C VAL A 173 9.98 -1.40 -23.60
N LEU A 174 9.09 -0.75 -24.32
CA LEU A 174 9.20 -0.55 -25.77
C LEU A 174 10.14 0.62 -26.11
N GLY A 175 10.70 0.61 -27.34
CA GLY A 175 11.43 1.75 -27.90
C GLY A 175 12.94 1.75 -27.65
N GLY A 176 13.53 0.64 -27.26
CA GLY A 176 14.98 0.53 -27.08
C GLY A 176 15.43 -0.73 -26.37
N LYS A 177 16.73 -0.82 -26.13
CA LYS A 177 17.31 -1.89 -25.30
C LYS A 177 17.31 -1.41 -23.84
N PHE A 178 16.22 -1.65 -23.13
CA PHE A 178 16.15 -1.41 -21.69
C PHE A 178 16.85 -2.55 -20.94
N ASP A 179 17.82 -2.21 -20.12
CA ASP A 179 18.42 -3.10 -19.14
C ASP A 179 18.42 -2.40 -17.79
N LYS A 180 17.63 -2.93 -16.83
CA LYS A 180 17.52 -2.37 -15.49
C LYS A 180 18.86 -2.24 -14.76
N ASN A 181 19.83 -3.09 -15.12
CA ASN A 181 21.17 -3.07 -14.51
C ASN A 181 21.97 -1.81 -14.83
N ASN A 182 21.58 -1.06 -15.89
CA ASN A 182 22.21 0.21 -16.25
C ASN A 182 21.79 1.36 -15.35
N TYR A 183 20.72 1.19 -14.56
CA TYR A 183 20.14 2.24 -13.72
C TYR A 183 20.32 1.92 -12.24
N GLN A 184 20.30 2.96 -11.42
CA GLN A 184 20.33 2.87 -9.96
C GLN A 184 19.23 3.71 -9.38
N SER A 185 18.39 3.12 -8.53
CA SER A 185 17.51 3.88 -7.65
C SER A 185 18.12 4.00 -6.26
N LYS A 186 17.84 5.11 -5.59
CA LYS A 186 18.20 5.36 -4.20
C LYS A 186 17.08 6.07 -3.48
N ARG A 187 17.09 5.97 -2.18
CA ARG A 187 16.22 6.74 -1.31
C ARG A 187 17.05 7.55 -0.34
N VAL A 188 16.83 8.85 -0.33
CA VAL A 188 17.51 9.79 0.56
C VAL A 188 16.49 10.59 1.36
N TRP A 189 16.95 11.25 2.42
CA TRP A 189 16.13 12.09 3.27
C TRP A 189 16.64 13.53 3.20
N ALA A 190 15.79 14.43 2.74
CA ALA A 190 16.07 15.86 2.73
C ALA A 190 15.49 16.50 3.99
N GLU A 191 16.23 17.40 4.61
CA GLU A 191 15.74 18.17 5.74
C GLU A 191 15.01 19.42 5.25
N ALA A 192 13.76 19.58 5.67
CA ALA A 192 12.98 20.77 5.41
C ALA A 192 13.36 21.91 6.39
N ARG A 193 12.96 23.15 6.09
CA ARG A 193 13.31 24.35 6.91
C ARG A 193 12.86 24.27 8.38
N ASP A 194 11.87 23.44 8.68
CA ASP A 194 11.37 23.19 10.03
C ASP A 194 11.99 21.96 10.69
N GLY A 195 13.09 21.42 10.14
CA GLY A 195 13.80 20.24 10.65
C GLY A 195 13.13 18.90 10.35
N LYS A 196 11.97 18.89 9.67
CA LYS A 196 11.30 17.63 9.29
C LYS A 196 11.99 16.98 8.10
N LYS A 197 12.16 15.66 8.18
CA LYS A 197 12.77 14.88 7.10
C LYS A 197 11.73 14.51 6.04
N VAL A 198 12.04 14.81 4.80
CA VAL A 198 11.24 14.51 3.62
C VAL A 198 11.94 13.40 2.84
N PRO A 199 11.29 12.25 2.61
CA PRO A 199 11.87 11.20 1.78
C PRO A 199 11.91 11.63 0.32
N VAL A 200 13.00 11.28 -0.36
CA VAL A 200 13.21 11.54 -1.79
C VAL A 200 13.65 10.26 -2.46
N SER A 201 12.87 9.77 -3.41
CA SER A 201 13.24 8.64 -4.25
C SER A 201 13.89 9.18 -5.52
N LEU A 202 15.07 8.69 -5.87
CA LEU A 202 15.80 9.16 -7.06
C LEU A 202 16.30 8.00 -7.91
N VAL A 203 16.48 8.26 -9.19
CA VAL A 203 17.01 7.31 -10.16
C VAL A 203 17.93 8.02 -11.16
N TYR A 204 18.98 7.31 -11.56
CA TYR A 204 19.94 7.77 -12.57
C TYR A 204 20.54 6.59 -13.35
N ARG A 205 21.14 6.88 -14.49
CA ARG A 205 21.91 5.93 -15.26
C ARG A 205 23.35 5.89 -14.72
N LYS A 206 23.83 4.68 -14.37
CA LYS A 206 25.09 4.49 -13.62
C LYS A 206 26.33 5.01 -14.34
N ASP A 207 26.43 4.71 -15.65
CA ASP A 207 27.57 5.08 -16.49
C ASP A 207 27.65 6.58 -16.84
N MET A 208 26.58 7.34 -16.55
CA MET A 208 26.48 8.78 -16.78
C MET A 208 26.41 9.60 -15.49
N PHE A 209 26.46 8.95 -14.34
CA PHE A 209 26.33 9.63 -13.05
C PHE A 209 27.68 10.22 -12.58
N ASN A 210 27.67 11.54 -12.38
CA ASN A 210 28.78 12.32 -11.79
C ASN A 210 28.20 13.11 -10.62
N GLU A 211 28.58 12.78 -9.41
CA GLU A 211 28.02 13.35 -8.19
C GLU A 211 28.14 14.89 -8.18
N GLY A 212 27.02 15.57 -7.95
CA GLY A 212 26.93 17.03 -7.91
C GLY A 212 26.99 17.75 -9.25
N GLN A 213 27.14 17.03 -10.39
CA GLN A 213 27.28 17.64 -11.71
C GLN A 213 26.13 17.34 -12.68
N ASN A 214 25.32 16.32 -12.39
CA ASN A 214 24.22 15.96 -13.26
C ASN A 214 23.05 16.94 -13.17
N PRO A 215 22.38 17.26 -14.28
CA PRO A 215 21.12 17.97 -14.23
C PRO A 215 20.07 17.14 -13.46
N LEU A 216 19.31 17.81 -12.60
CA LEU A 216 18.28 17.19 -11.76
C LEU A 216 16.89 17.65 -12.20
N LEU A 217 16.01 16.68 -12.47
CA LEU A 217 14.56 16.95 -12.54
C LEU A 217 13.90 16.49 -11.24
N LEU A 218 13.53 17.47 -10.42
CA LEU A 218 12.85 17.23 -9.16
C LEU A 218 11.34 17.39 -9.35
N TYR A 219 10.59 16.33 -9.02
CA TYR A 219 9.13 16.31 -9.02
C TYR A 219 8.59 16.24 -7.59
N GLY A 220 7.51 16.94 -7.32
CA GLY A 220 6.82 16.86 -6.04
C GLY A 220 5.34 17.20 -6.17
N TYR A 221 4.51 16.43 -5.51
CA TYR A 221 3.08 16.67 -5.38
C TYR A 221 2.58 16.15 -4.03
N GLY A 222 1.80 16.94 -3.31
CA GLY A 222 1.32 16.60 -1.98
C GLY A 222 -0.02 17.26 -1.67
N SER A 223 -1.06 16.95 -2.44
CA SER A 223 -2.43 17.40 -2.17
C SER A 223 -3.37 16.21 -2.11
N TYR A 224 -4.47 16.35 -1.36
CA TYR A 224 -5.55 15.36 -1.25
C TYR A 224 -5.10 13.98 -0.75
N GLY A 225 -4.04 13.89 0.05
CA GLY A 225 -3.50 12.61 0.49
C GLY A 225 -2.83 11.77 -0.61
N ILE A 226 -2.74 12.29 -1.85
CA ILE A 226 -2.20 11.55 -2.99
C ILE A 226 -0.71 11.29 -2.78
N THR A 227 -0.32 10.02 -2.90
CA THR A 227 1.04 9.55 -2.77
C THR A 227 1.63 9.22 -4.13
N ASN A 228 2.72 9.90 -4.52
CA ASN A 228 3.48 9.56 -5.72
C ASN A 228 4.51 8.48 -5.37
N ASN A 229 4.20 7.24 -5.74
CA ASN A 229 5.09 6.12 -5.45
C ASN A 229 6.21 6.01 -6.51
N ALA A 230 7.32 5.44 -6.09
CA ALA A 230 8.45 5.14 -6.96
C ALA A 230 8.09 4.01 -7.94
N SER A 231 8.02 4.31 -9.23
CA SER A 231 7.71 3.34 -10.29
C SER A 231 8.50 3.63 -11.56
N LEU A 232 8.74 2.62 -12.39
CA LEU A 232 9.35 2.82 -13.70
C LEU A 232 8.41 3.65 -14.59
N SER A 233 9.02 4.53 -15.37
CA SER A 233 8.35 5.24 -16.46
C SER A 233 9.25 5.24 -17.68
N SER A 234 8.79 4.66 -18.77
CA SER A 234 9.53 4.63 -20.05
C SER A 234 9.83 6.03 -20.59
N VAL A 235 8.96 6.99 -20.33
CA VAL A 235 9.18 8.40 -20.71
C VAL A 235 10.40 9.00 -19.99
N ARG A 236 10.62 8.62 -18.72
CA ARG A 236 11.78 9.11 -17.95
C ARG A 236 13.11 8.56 -18.45
N LEU A 237 13.14 7.37 -19.06
CA LEU A 237 14.36 6.79 -19.61
C LEU A 237 15.05 7.74 -20.58
N SER A 238 14.29 8.47 -21.39
CA SER A 238 14.83 9.50 -22.30
C SER A 238 15.64 10.60 -21.56
N LEU A 239 15.29 10.94 -20.33
CA LEU A 239 16.06 11.88 -19.51
C LEU A 239 17.27 11.19 -18.91
N LEU A 240 17.09 9.99 -18.34
CA LEU A 240 18.18 9.23 -17.71
C LEU A 240 19.30 8.90 -18.68
N ASP A 241 18.94 8.54 -19.93
CA ASP A 241 19.89 8.23 -21.01
C ASP A 241 20.62 9.46 -21.57
N ARG A 242 20.22 10.67 -21.12
CA ARG A 242 20.93 11.92 -21.36
C ARG A 242 21.66 12.44 -20.13
N GLY A 243 21.81 11.61 -19.10
CA GLY A 243 22.56 11.94 -17.90
C GLY A 243 21.80 12.73 -16.84
N PHE A 244 20.47 12.84 -16.93
CA PHE A 244 19.67 13.45 -15.87
C PHE A 244 19.54 12.50 -14.67
N VAL A 245 19.51 13.08 -13.49
CA VAL A 245 18.95 12.46 -12.29
C VAL A 245 17.47 12.85 -12.22
N TYR A 246 16.58 11.88 -12.03
CA TYR A 246 15.17 12.14 -11.76
C TYR A 246 14.86 11.83 -10.29
N ALA A 247 14.21 12.75 -9.61
CA ALA A 247 13.85 12.58 -8.20
C ALA A 247 12.38 12.91 -7.93
N ILE A 248 11.77 12.16 -7.01
CA ILE A 248 10.44 12.41 -6.47
C ILE A 248 10.59 12.80 -5.00
N ALA A 249 10.29 14.04 -4.66
CA ALA A 249 10.16 14.45 -3.27
C ALA A 249 8.75 14.09 -2.76
N HIS A 250 8.69 13.25 -1.73
CA HIS A 250 7.42 12.82 -1.11
C HIS A 250 7.02 13.84 -0.05
N ILE A 251 6.54 14.98 -0.53
CA ILE A 251 6.25 16.15 0.30
C ILE A 251 5.00 15.99 1.15
N ARG A 252 4.86 16.84 2.16
CA ARG A 252 3.67 16.96 3.02
C ARG A 252 2.40 17.24 2.22
N GLY A 253 1.25 16.86 2.78
CA GLY A 253 -0.06 16.86 2.11
C GLY A 253 -0.36 15.55 1.36
N SER A 254 0.62 14.65 1.25
CA SER A 254 0.44 13.26 0.87
C SER A 254 0.34 12.37 2.12
N GLN A 255 -0.19 11.16 1.97
CA GLN A 255 -0.19 10.11 3.02
C GLN A 255 1.06 9.22 2.92
N TYR A 256 2.20 9.74 2.46
CA TYR A 256 3.40 8.94 2.26
C TYR A 256 4.02 8.44 3.56
N LEU A 257 3.90 9.20 4.63
CA LEU A 257 4.37 8.80 5.97
C LEU A 257 3.23 8.45 6.93
N GLY A 258 2.01 8.42 6.46
CA GLY A 258 0.80 8.21 7.25
C GLY A 258 0.07 9.49 7.56
#